data_e82fc900e509fa31ad558877f4c84f57
#
_entry.id   e82fc900e509fa31ad558877f4c84f57
#
_cell.length_a   1.000
_cell.length_b   1.000
_cell.length_c   1.000
_cell.angle_alpha   90.00
_cell.angle_beta   90.00
_cell.angle_gamma   90.00
#
_symmetry.space_group_name_H-M   'P 1'
#
loop_
_entity.id
_entity.type
_entity.pdbx_description
1 polymer ?
#
loop_
_entity_poly.entity_id
_entity_poly.type
_entity_poly.pdbx_seq_one_letter_code
_entity_poly.pdbx_strand_id
1 'polypeptide(L)'
;MVSGHRVGHDALLLAAFAPADRRTAVDLGTGVGSAGLAFLARVPEARATLVEIDPSLAVLAAENAALNSLDGRAQVVTADVATLGRPAGPDVPGKGAADLVLANPPFNADTRHRTSPDEARARAHMADADLLAEWVRAADRCLGAKGVLCLIHRPEALADILAALAKGFGAIEILPVHPRADRPAVRLLVRAVKGRRTPPALLPGLVLAGADGSPTPEAEAVLRDGGALR
;
A
#
# COMPACT_ATOMS: atom_id res chain seq x y z
N MET A 1 26.84 4.66 -11.25
CA MET A 1 25.76 3.64 -11.21
C MET A 1 24.84 4.08 -10.09
N VAL A 2 23.67 4.64 -10.40
CA VAL A 2 22.64 4.97 -9.44
C VAL A 2 22.10 3.61 -8.96
N SER A 3 22.20 3.31 -7.66
CA SER A 3 21.59 2.11 -7.07
C SER A 3 20.08 2.32 -7.06
N GLY A 4 19.43 1.95 -8.16
CA GLY A 4 17.99 2.11 -8.32
C GLY A 4 17.27 1.20 -7.33
N HIS A 5 16.42 1.78 -6.49
CA HIS A 5 15.34 1.04 -5.83
C HIS A 5 14.54 0.37 -6.97
N ARG A 6 14.58 -0.95 -7.02
CA ARG A 6 13.75 -1.70 -7.99
C ARG A 6 12.30 -1.40 -7.65
N VAL A 7 11.52 -0.95 -8.63
CA VAL A 7 10.06 -0.91 -8.53
C VAL A 7 9.61 -2.31 -8.14
N GLY A 8 9.21 -2.48 -6.88
CA GLY A 8 8.81 -3.77 -6.38
C GLY A 8 7.46 -4.17 -6.98
N HIS A 9 7.29 -5.45 -7.32
CA HIS A 9 5.99 -6.01 -7.74
C HIS A 9 4.86 -5.63 -6.76
N ASP A 10 5.19 -5.46 -5.48
CA ASP A 10 4.24 -5.09 -4.43
C ASP A 10 3.50 -3.77 -4.74
N ALA A 11 4.19 -2.75 -5.26
CA ALA A 11 3.59 -1.47 -5.60
C ALA A 11 2.61 -1.58 -6.79
N LEU A 12 2.96 -2.37 -7.80
CA LEU A 12 2.10 -2.60 -8.97
C LEU A 12 0.88 -3.43 -8.60
N LEU A 13 1.05 -4.47 -7.78
CA LEU A 13 -0.05 -5.29 -7.26
C LEU A 13 -1.02 -4.45 -6.41
N LEU A 14 -0.49 -3.58 -5.55
CA LEU A 14 -1.28 -2.66 -4.73
C LEU A 14 -2.11 -1.70 -5.60
N ALA A 15 -1.47 -1.08 -6.60
CA ALA A 15 -2.14 -0.18 -7.53
C ALA A 15 -3.22 -0.90 -8.36
N ALA A 16 -2.96 -2.15 -8.80
CA ALA A 16 -3.90 -2.96 -9.55
C ALA A 16 -5.13 -3.38 -8.73
N PHE A 17 -4.96 -3.58 -7.42
CA PHE A 17 -6.04 -3.94 -6.50
C PHE A 17 -6.90 -2.74 -6.08
N ALA A 18 -6.43 -1.52 -6.28
CA ALA A 18 -7.17 -0.31 -5.97
C ALA A 18 -8.38 -0.13 -6.90
N PRO A 19 -9.58 0.24 -6.37
CA PRO A 19 -10.77 0.44 -7.19
C PRO A 19 -10.61 1.59 -8.17
N ALA A 20 -11.05 1.42 -9.42
CA ALA A 20 -10.93 2.42 -10.48
C ALA A 20 -11.96 3.56 -10.39
N ASP A 21 -12.94 3.45 -9.51
CA ASP A 21 -13.97 4.47 -9.28
C ASP A 21 -13.55 5.56 -8.28
N ARG A 22 -12.33 5.50 -7.76
CA ARG A 22 -11.78 6.48 -6.82
C ARG A 22 -11.11 7.64 -7.55
N ARG A 23 -11.23 8.85 -6.97
CA ARG A 23 -10.79 10.09 -7.61
C ARG A 23 -9.70 10.84 -6.86
N THR A 24 -9.64 10.66 -5.54
CA THR A 24 -8.66 11.33 -4.67
C THR A 24 -7.92 10.30 -3.84
N ALA A 25 -6.66 10.05 -4.18
CA ALA A 25 -5.83 9.08 -3.48
C ALA A 25 -4.79 9.75 -2.58
N VAL A 26 -4.43 9.05 -1.51
CA VAL A 26 -3.21 9.31 -0.73
C VAL A 26 -2.36 8.04 -0.73
N ASP A 27 -1.12 8.13 -1.16
CA ASP A 27 -0.15 7.03 -1.11
C ASP A 27 0.79 7.25 0.08
N LEU A 28 0.68 6.39 1.08
CA LEU A 28 1.42 6.50 2.34
C LEU A 28 2.81 5.87 2.20
N GLY A 29 3.87 6.63 2.51
CA GLY A 29 5.25 6.15 2.36
C GLY A 29 5.54 5.75 0.92
N THR A 30 5.27 6.66 0.00
CA THR A 30 5.25 6.36 -1.44
C THR A 30 6.61 5.93 -2.00
N GLY A 31 7.71 6.16 -1.25
CA GLY A 31 9.06 5.95 -1.74
C GLY A 31 9.32 6.79 -2.98
N VAL A 32 9.65 6.14 -4.09
CA VAL A 32 9.86 6.80 -5.39
C VAL A 32 8.56 7.00 -6.20
N GLY A 33 7.39 6.84 -5.57
CA GLY A 33 6.10 7.10 -6.20
C GLY A 33 5.43 5.89 -6.86
N SER A 34 5.98 4.69 -6.74
CA SER A 34 5.61 3.56 -7.60
C SER A 34 4.13 3.18 -7.55
N ALA A 35 3.51 3.07 -6.36
CA ALA A 35 2.12 2.64 -6.24
C ALA A 35 1.15 3.75 -6.68
N GLY A 36 1.34 4.96 -6.19
CA GLY A 36 0.49 6.11 -6.53
C GLY A 36 0.54 6.45 -8.02
N LEU A 37 1.72 6.45 -8.63
CA LEU A 37 1.87 6.74 -10.07
C LEU A 37 1.27 5.62 -10.94
N ALA A 38 1.44 4.34 -10.57
CA ALA A 38 0.80 3.23 -11.27
C ALA A 38 -0.74 3.32 -11.17
N PHE A 39 -1.28 3.70 -10.01
CA PHE A 39 -2.71 3.97 -9.86
C PHE A 39 -3.18 5.11 -10.77
N LEU A 40 -2.45 6.24 -10.81
CA LEU A 40 -2.78 7.38 -11.67
C LEU A 40 -2.71 7.05 -13.15
N ALA A 41 -1.74 6.23 -13.57
CA ALA A 41 -1.64 5.76 -14.95
C ALA A 41 -2.88 4.95 -15.36
N ARG A 42 -3.38 4.09 -14.45
CA ARG A 42 -4.55 3.25 -14.67
C ARG A 42 -5.88 4.02 -14.58
N VAL A 43 -5.96 5.09 -13.76
CA VAL A 43 -7.17 5.86 -13.52
C VAL A 43 -6.96 7.33 -13.93
N PRO A 44 -7.22 7.69 -15.20
CA PRO A 44 -6.90 9.01 -15.74
C PRO A 44 -7.59 10.18 -15.01
N GLU A 45 -8.78 9.97 -14.46
CA GLU A 45 -9.56 10.99 -13.74
C GLU A 45 -9.12 11.19 -12.29
N ALA A 46 -8.20 10.36 -11.77
CA ALA A 46 -7.77 10.46 -10.39
C ALA A 46 -6.63 11.47 -10.21
N ARG A 47 -6.54 11.99 -8.97
CA ARG A 47 -5.41 12.74 -8.43
C ARG A 47 -4.86 12.01 -7.21
N ALA A 48 -3.57 12.15 -6.94
CA ALA A 48 -2.96 11.53 -5.77
C ALA A 48 -2.02 12.50 -5.05
N THR A 49 -2.02 12.42 -3.71
CA THR A 49 -0.96 12.98 -2.88
C THR A 49 -0.02 11.84 -2.48
N LEU A 50 1.24 11.95 -2.88
CA LEU A 50 2.31 11.00 -2.62
C LEU A 50 3.06 11.48 -1.38
N VAL A 51 2.96 10.76 -0.27
CA VAL A 51 3.54 11.16 1.02
C VAL A 51 4.78 10.34 1.30
N GLU A 52 5.90 11.02 1.53
CA GLU A 52 7.19 10.39 1.85
C GLU A 52 7.90 11.17 2.95
N ILE A 53 8.52 10.45 3.90
CA ILE A 53 9.25 11.07 5.01
C ILE A 53 10.68 11.45 4.61
N ASP A 54 11.29 10.70 3.68
CA ASP A 54 12.64 10.96 3.18
C ASP A 54 12.58 12.00 2.05
N PRO A 55 13.16 13.22 2.24
CA PRO A 55 13.13 14.25 1.21
C PRO A 55 13.81 13.82 -0.10
N SER A 56 14.80 12.95 -0.06
CA SER A 56 15.52 12.48 -1.25
C SER A 56 14.65 11.54 -2.10
N LEU A 57 13.87 10.68 -1.45
CA LEU A 57 12.87 9.83 -2.14
C LEU A 57 11.70 10.66 -2.65
N ALA A 58 11.25 11.67 -1.90
CA ALA A 58 10.21 12.60 -2.35
C ALA A 58 10.60 13.35 -3.63
N VAL A 59 11.86 13.79 -3.75
CA VAL A 59 12.39 14.39 -5.00
C VAL A 59 12.31 13.39 -6.14
N LEU A 60 12.74 12.15 -5.95
CA LEU A 60 12.66 11.11 -6.98
C LEU A 60 11.21 10.78 -7.36
N ALA A 61 10.27 10.80 -6.41
CA ALA A 61 8.84 10.62 -6.70
C ALA A 61 8.31 11.75 -7.59
N ALA A 62 8.71 12.99 -7.35
CA ALA A 62 8.33 14.14 -8.18
C ALA A 62 8.93 14.06 -9.60
N GLU A 63 10.21 13.68 -9.71
CA GLU A 63 10.86 13.44 -10.99
C GLU A 63 10.17 12.32 -11.78
N ASN A 64 9.82 11.21 -11.12
CA ASN A 64 9.09 10.11 -11.73
C ASN A 64 7.68 10.53 -12.18
N ALA A 65 6.99 11.36 -11.41
CA ALA A 65 5.70 11.93 -11.82
C ALA A 65 5.84 12.76 -13.11
N ALA A 66 6.84 13.62 -13.18
CA ALA A 66 7.10 14.45 -14.37
C ALA A 66 7.50 13.60 -15.58
N LEU A 67 8.41 12.62 -15.42
CA LEU A 67 8.84 11.71 -16.49
C LEU A 67 7.69 10.91 -17.09
N ASN A 68 6.64 10.64 -16.31
CA ASN A 68 5.45 9.93 -16.77
C ASN A 68 4.28 10.87 -17.14
N SER A 69 4.49 12.19 -17.18
CA SER A 69 3.45 13.21 -17.45
C SER A 69 2.27 13.14 -16.47
N LEU A 70 2.56 12.83 -15.22
CA LEU A 70 1.60 12.70 -14.11
C LEU A 70 1.70 13.85 -13.09
N ASP A 71 2.66 14.76 -13.23
CA ASP A 71 2.91 15.89 -12.33
C ASP A 71 1.70 16.81 -12.15
N GLY A 72 0.86 16.98 -13.18
CA GLY A 72 -0.41 17.70 -13.07
C GLY A 72 -1.48 17.02 -12.20
N ARG A 73 -1.28 15.73 -11.81
CA ARG A 73 -2.22 14.92 -11.04
C ARG A 73 -1.62 14.27 -9.79
N ALA A 74 -0.30 14.29 -9.66
CA ALA A 74 0.45 13.79 -8.51
C ALA A 74 1.08 14.97 -7.77
N GLN A 75 0.68 15.17 -6.51
CA GLN A 75 1.31 16.12 -5.60
C GLN A 75 2.22 15.33 -4.64
N VAL A 76 3.50 15.65 -4.58
CA VAL A 76 4.42 15.02 -3.63
C VAL A 76 4.58 15.89 -2.39
N VAL A 77 4.48 15.28 -1.21
CA VAL A 77 4.56 15.96 0.08
C VAL A 77 5.55 15.26 0.98
N THR A 78 6.54 15.99 1.50
CA THR A 78 7.46 15.46 2.51
C THR A 78 6.80 15.57 3.88
N ALA A 79 6.34 14.44 4.43
CA ALA A 79 5.70 14.37 5.73
C ALA A 79 5.79 12.97 6.36
N ASP A 80 5.70 12.94 7.69
CA ASP A 80 5.54 11.68 8.42
C ASP A 80 4.08 11.21 8.36
N VAL A 81 3.87 9.95 7.99
CA VAL A 81 2.54 9.28 7.96
C VAL A 81 1.79 9.46 9.28
N ALA A 82 2.49 9.43 10.42
CA ALA A 82 1.90 9.63 11.74
C ALA A 82 1.19 10.99 11.91
N THR A 83 1.59 12.01 11.15
CA THR A 83 1.02 13.36 11.24
C THR A 83 -0.23 13.57 10.40
N LEU A 84 -0.48 12.71 9.42
CA LEU A 84 -1.57 12.86 8.45
C LEU A 84 -2.96 12.84 9.10
N GLY A 85 -3.88 13.61 8.51
CA GLY A 85 -5.24 13.77 9.01
C GLY A 85 -5.35 14.57 10.33
N ARG A 86 -4.27 15.20 10.77
CA ARG A 86 -4.20 16.16 11.88
C ARG A 86 -4.03 17.57 11.34
N PRO A 87 -4.27 18.63 12.13
CA PRO A 87 -3.92 19.99 11.72
C PRO A 87 -2.43 20.07 11.39
N ALA A 88 -2.10 20.37 10.14
CA ALA A 88 -0.74 20.44 9.59
C ALA A 88 -0.69 21.54 8.53
N GLY A 89 0.43 21.68 7.82
CA GLY A 89 0.55 22.64 6.71
C GLY A 89 -0.46 22.39 5.58
N PRO A 90 -0.67 23.40 4.72
CA PRO A 90 -1.73 23.37 3.69
C PRO A 90 -1.60 22.22 2.69
N ASP A 91 -0.38 21.73 2.47
CA ASP A 91 -0.10 20.67 1.49
C ASP A 91 -0.22 19.26 2.06
N VAL A 92 -0.31 19.12 3.40
CA VAL A 92 -0.40 17.82 4.07
C VAL A 92 -1.86 17.32 4.05
N PRO A 93 -2.13 16.07 3.63
CA PRO A 93 -3.49 15.56 3.60
C PRO A 93 -4.19 15.67 4.95
N GLY A 94 -5.28 16.45 4.96
CA GLY A 94 -6.10 16.66 6.13
C GLY A 94 -7.11 15.53 6.38
N LYS A 95 -7.95 15.72 7.39
CA LYS A 95 -9.03 14.78 7.73
C LYS A 95 -10.04 14.66 6.59
N GLY A 96 -10.27 13.43 6.12
CA GLY A 96 -11.26 13.15 5.09
C GLY A 96 -10.88 13.63 3.69
N ALA A 97 -9.61 13.93 3.44
CA ALA A 97 -9.12 14.50 2.18
C ALA A 97 -9.15 13.51 1.00
N ALA A 98 -9.28 12.21 1.25
CA ALA A 98 -9.20 11.17 0.23
C ALA A 98 -10.40 10.21 0.25
N ASP A 99 -10.69 9.62 -0.91
CA ASP A 99 -11.60 8.49 -1.07
C ASP A 99 -10.86 7.15 -1.25
N LEU A 100 -9.53 7.20 -1.43
CA LEU A 100 -8.62 6.06 -1.49
C LEU A 100 -7.34 6.35 -0.69
N VAL A 101 -6.89 5.36 0.07
CA VAL A 101 -5.53 5.33 0.62
C VAL A 101 -4.82 4.07 0.14
N LEU A 102 -3.62 4.23 -0.39
CA LEU A 102 -2.69 3.15 -0.71
C LEU A 102 -1.65 3.06 0.41
N ALA A 103 -1.32 1.85 0.83
CA ALA A 103 -0.34 1.62 1.89
C ALA A 103 0.52 0.38 1.61
N ASN A 104 1.82 0.57 1.54
CA ASN A 104 2.83 -0.49 1.49
C ASN A 104 3.84 -0.25 2.62
N PRO A 105 3.47 -0.52 3.88
CA PRO A 105 4.33 -0.25 5.02
C PRO A 105 5.65 -1.01 4.94
N PRO A 106 6.77 -0.47 5.44
CA PRO A 106 8.01 -1.21 5.53
C PRO A 106 7.85 -2.42 6.47
N PHE A 107 8.40 -3.59 6.06
CA PHE A 107 8.23 -4.87 6.78
C PHE A 107 9.44 -5.29 7.60
N ASN A 108 10.47 -4.52 7.70
CA ASN A 108 11.70 -4.89 8.41
C ASN A 108 12.12 -3.77 9.35
N ALA A 109 11.80 -3.90 10.61
CA ALA A 109 12.64 -3.31 11.63
C ALA A 109 13.96 -4.10 11.64
N ASP A 110 15.03 -3.53 11.12
CA ASP A 110 16.40 -4.11 11.21
C ASP A 110 16.82 -4.17 12.68
N THR A 111 16.41 -5.23 13.37
CA THR A 111 16.84 -5.50 14.75
C THR A 111 18.21 -6.19 14.74
N ARG A 112 19.24 -5.46 14.29
CA ARG A 112 20.64 -5.85 14.49
C ARG A 112 21.11 -5.41 15.88
N HIS A 113 20.55 -5.96 16.95
CA HIS A 113 21.11 -5.79 18.29
C HIS A 113 21.22 -7.14 19.00
N ARG A 114 22.32 -7.29 19.79
CA ARG A 114 22.75 -8.45 20.59
C ARG A 114 21.74 -8.79 21.69
N THR A 115 20.66 -9.47 21.33
CA THR A 115 19.68 -10.04 22.26
C THR A 115 19.40 -11.49 21.85
N SER A 116 18.78 -12.28 22.73
CA SER A 116 18.43 -13.65 22.38
C SER A 116 17.57 -13.65 21.10
N PRO A 117 17.70 -14.63 20.19
CA PRO A 117 16.97 -14.66 18.93
C PRO A 117 15.46 -14.57 19.10
N ASP A 118 14.91 -15.13 20.17
CA ASP A 118 13.46 -15.17 20.41
C ASP A 118 12.92 -13.84 20.94
N GLU A 119 13.66 -13.17 21.86
CA GLU A 119 13.29 -11.84 22.34
C GLU A 119 13.45 -10.76 21.26
N ALA A 120 14.44 -10.91 20.37
CA ALA A 120 14.62 -10.01 19.24
C ALA A 120 13.48 -10.15 18.24
N ARG A 121 13.04 -11.39 17.94
CA ARG A 121 11.87 -11.66 17.07
C ARG A 121 10.58 -11.11 17.67
N ALA A 122 10.33 -11.33 18.97
CA ALA A 122 9.13 -10.81 19.63
C ALA A 122 9.07 -9.29 19.60
N ARG A 123 10.19 -8.61 19.86
CA ARG A 123 10.25 -7.13 19.78
C ARG A 123 10.07 -6.60 18.36
N ALA A 124 10.68 -7.26 17.37
CA ALA A 124 10.50 -6.89 15.97
C ALA A 124 9.04 -7.05 15.54
N HIS A 125 8.39 -8.14 15.93
CA HIS A 125 6.98 -8.36 15.64
C HIS A 125 6.07 -7.30 16.29
N MET A 126 6.33 -6.93 17.53
CA MET A 126 5.58 -5.87 18.21
C MET A 126 5.78 -4.51 17.52
N ALA A 127 7.02 -4.16 17.14
CA ALA A 127 7.32 -2.92 16.44
C ALA A 127 6.64 -2.87 15.05
N ASP A 128 6.63 -3.98 14.31
CA ASP A 128 5.93 -4.09 13.02
C ASP A 128 4.41 -3.94 13.19
N ALA A 129 3.81 -4.54 14.23
CA ALA A 129 2.38 -4.43 14.54
C ALA A 129 1.99 -3.01 14.93
N ASP A 130 2.79 -2.32 15.75
CA ASP A 130 2.56 -0.93 16.16
C ASP A 130 2.65 0.03 14.96
N LEU A 131 3.64 -0.17 14.09
CA LEU A 131 3.80 0.60 12.85
C LEU A 131 2.60 0.41 11.93
N LEU A 132 2.19 -0.84 11.69
CA LEU A 132 1.01 -1.16 10.88
C LEU A 132 -0.25 -0.49 11.45
N ALA A 133 -0.46 -0.58 12.78
CA ALA A 133 -1.60 0.05 13.42
C ALA A 133 -1.58 1.58 13.28
N GLU A 134 -0.40 2.21 13.30
CA GLU A 134 -0.27 3.65 13.07
C GLU A 134 -0.62 4.03 11.63
N TRP A 135 -0.16 3.27 10.64
CA TRP A 135 -0.49 3.50 9.23
C TRP A 135 -1.99 3.33 8.97
N VAL A 136 -2.63 2.33 9.55
CA VAL A 136 -4.09 2.15 9.46
C VAL A 136 -4.83 3.31 10.13
N ARG A 137 -4.36 3.83 11.28
CA ARG A 137 -4.93 5.03 11.92
C ARG A 137 -4.76 6.27 11.05
N ALA A 138 -3.61 6.45 10.39
CA ALA A 138 -3.38 7.55 9.46
C ALA A 138 -4.32 7.46 8.25
N ALA A 139 -4.46 6.27 7.68
CA ALA A 139 -5.41 6.01 6.60
C ALA A 139 -6.85 6.34 7.01
N ASP A 140 -7.28 5.89 8.20
CA ASP A 140 -8.62 6.21 8.72
C ASP A 140 -8.85 7.73 8.84
N ARG A 141 -7.85 8.47 9.31
CA ARG A 141 -7.95 9.94 9.42
C ARG A 141 -8.05 10.61 8.04
N CYS A 142 -7.23 10.17 7.07
CA CYS A 142 -7.22 10.75 5.72
C CYS A 142 -8.46 10.41 4.90
N LEU A 143 -9.07 9.25 5.14
CA LEU A 143 -10.24 8.81 4.38
C LEU A 143 -11.51 9.54 4.80
N GLY A 144 -12.29 9.94 3.80
CA GLY A 144 -13.68 10.36 3.96
C GLY A 144 -14.61 9.18 4.27
N ALA A 145 -15.89 9.46 4.49
CA ALA A 145 -16.90 8.43 4.70
C ALA A 145 -16.97 7.47 3.50
N LYS A 146 -16.99 6.15 3.77
CA LYS A 146 -16.96 5.09 2.75
C LYS A 146 -15.68 5.08 1.88
N GLY A 147 -14.64 5.82 2.28
CA GLY A 147 -13.33 5.74 1.66
C GLY A 147 -12.71 4.35 1.80
N VAL A 148 -11.82 4.02 0.91
CA VAL A 148 -11.21 2.69 0.78
C VAL A 148 -9.73 2.75 1.17
N LEU A 149 -9.32 1.86 2.05
CA LEU A 149 -7.91 1.54 2.28
C LEU A 149 -7.54 0.31 1.44
N CYS A 150 -6.48 0.42 0.64
CA CYS A 150 -5.79 -0.71 0.02
C CYS A 150 -4.41 -0.85 0.66
N LEU A 151 -4.11 -2.04 1.15
CA LEU A 151 -2.87 -2.38 1.85
C LEU A 151 -2.26 -3.62 1.23
N ILE A 152 -0.94 -3.64 1.08
CA ILE A 152 -0.19 -4.87 0.80
C ILE A 152 0.73 -5.20 1.98
N HIS A 153 0.79 -6.48 2.37
CA HIS A 153 1.62 -6.91 3.49
C HIS A 153 1.99 -8.40 3.39
N ARG A 154 2.84 -8.85 4.31
CA ARG A 154 3.18 -10.27 4.46
C ARG A 154 2.02 -11.06 5.09
N PRO A 155 1.81 -12.34 4.73
CA PRO A 155 0.75 -13.19 5.32
C PRO A 155 0.85 -13.37 6.84
N GLU A 156 2.06 -13.35 7.39
CA GLU A 156 2.32 -13.50 8.82
C GLU A 156 1.67 -12.39 9.67
N ALA A 157 1.46 -11.21 9.06
CA ALA A 157 0.81 -10.08 9.72
C ALA A 157 -0.72 -10.10 9.64
N LEU A 158 -1.36 -11.18 9.14
CA LEU A 158 -2.81 -11.21 8.95
C LEU A 158 -3.60 -10.87 10.22
N ALA A 159 -3.19 -11.42 11.36
CA ALA A 159 -3.86 -11.16 12.64
C ALA A 159 -3.76 -9.68 13.04
N ASP A 160 -2.59 -9.07 12.87
CA ASP A 160 -2.33 -7.65 13.19
C ASP A 160 -3.10 -6.72 12.25
N ILE A 161 -3.17 -7.07 10.94
CA ILE A 161 -3.97 -6.34 9.95
C ILE A 161 -5.45 -6.32 10.37
N LEU A 162 -6.02 -7.49 10.69
CA LEU A 162 -7.42 -7.58 11.11
C LEU A 162 -7.67 -6.83 12.42
N ALA A 163 -6.76 -6.92 13.39
CA ALA A 163 -6.85 -6.17 14.64
C ALA A 163 -6.78 -4.65 14.42
N ALA A 164 -5.89 -4.16 13.55
CA ALA A 164 -5.78 -2.75 13.23
C ALA A 164 -7.04 -2.21 12.52
N LEU A 165 -7.64 -2.98 11.63
CA LEU A 165 -8.85 -2.61 10.88
C LEU A 165 -10.14 -2.65 11.71
N ALA A 166 -10.19 -3.45 12.78
CA ALA A 166 -11.43 -3.76 13.52
C ALA A 166 -12.20 -2.54 14.04
N LYS A 167 -11.53 -1.43 14.35
CA LYS A 167 -12.14 -0.25 14.96
C LYS A 167 -12.78 0.73 13.98
N GLY A 168 -12.38 0.73 12.72
CA GLY A 168 -12.80 1.77 11.76
C GLY A 168 -13.26 1.25 10.40
N PHE A 169 -12.97 0.00 10.08
CA PHE A 169 -13.17 -0.58 8.76
C PHE A 169 -14.02 -1.84 8.78
N GLY A 170 -14.65 -2.15 7.65
CA GLY A 170 -15.34 -3.40 7.36
C GLY A 170 -15.42 -3.63 5.87
N ALA A 171 -16.22 -4.58 5.40
CA ALA A 171 -16.17 -5.07 4.04
C ALA A 171 -14.73 -5.36 3.61
N ILE A 172 -13.99 -6.05 4.49
CA ILE A 172 -12.59 -6.37 4.30
C ILE A 172 -12.51 -7.50 3.25
N GLU A 173 -11.77 -7.26 2.20
CA GLU A 173 -11.46 -8.27 1.18
C GLU A 173 -9.97 -8.58 1.24
N ILE A 174 -9.63 -9.86 1.27
CA ILE A 174 -8.25 -10.33 1.37
C ILE A 174 -7.97 -11.19 0.15
N LEU A 175 -7.01 -10.77 -0.67
CA LEU A 175 -6.54 -11.48 -1.85
C LEU A 175 -5.11 -11.99 -1.59
N PRO A 176 -4.93 -13.31 -1.40
CA PRO A 176 -3.62 -13.91 -1.27
C PRO A 176 -2.86 -13.88 -2.61
N VAL A 177 -1.56 -13.59 -2.56
CA VAL A 177 -0.67 -13.65 -3.73
C VAL A 177 0.31 -14.79 -3.56
N HIS A 178 0.23 -15.78 -4.45
CA HIS A 178 1.05 -16.98 -4.45
C HIS A 178 2.15 -16.86 -5.51
N PRO A 179 3.42 -17.20 -5.19
CA PRO A 179 4.47 -17.25 -6.20
C PRO A 179 4.18 -18.32 -7.25
N ARG A 180 3.57 -19.44 -6.82
CA ARG A 180 3.08 -20.57 -7.64
C ARG A 180 1.87 -21.21 -6.94
N ALA A 181 1.04 -21.90 -7.70
CA ALA A 181 -0.19 -22.53 -7.17
C ALA A 181 0.06 -23.56 -6.04
N ASP A 182 1.22 -24.22 -6.06
CA ASP A 182 1.66 -25.22 -5.07
C ASP A 182 2.41 -24.63 -3.86
N ARG A 183 2.51 -23.29 -3.75
CA ARG A 183 3.26 -22.61 -2.71
C ARG A 183 2.35 -21.75 -1.83
N PRO A 184 2.67 -21.59 -0.54
CA PRO A 184 1.99 -20.64 0.32
C PRO A 184 2.01 -19.23 -0.27
N ALA A 185 1.01 -18.42 0.08
CA ALA A 185 1.00 -17.00 -0.28
C ALA A 185 2.21 -16.28 0.32
N VAL A 186 2.78 -15.33 -0.43
CA VAL A 186 3.92 -14.50 0.00
C VAL A 186 3.50 -13.06 0.27
N ARG A 187 2.31 -12.66 -0.21
CA ARG A 187 1.69 -11.36 0.07
C ARG A 187 0.19 -11.52 0.27
N LEU A 188 -0.37 -10.58 1.02
CA LEU A 188 -1.80 -10.32 1.10
C LEU A 188 -2.05 -8.92 0.57
N LEU A 189 -2.96 -8.80 -0.39
CA LEU A 189 -3.60 -7.55 -0.75
C LEU A 189 -4.88 -7.46 0.07
N VAL A 190 -5.06 -6.37 0.80
CA VAL A 190 -6.21 -6.16 1.68
C VAL A 190 -6.91 -4.87 1.26
N ARG A 191 -8.21 -4.96 1.02
CA ARG A 191 -9.07 -3.82 0.75
C ARG A 191 -10.11 -3.72 1.86
N ALA A 192 -10.29 -2.54 2.44
CA ALA A 192 -11.22 -2.33 3.54
C ALA A 192 -11.94 -0.98 3.38
N VAL A 193 -13.21 -0.93 3.74
CA VAL A 193 -14.06 0.25 3.57
C VAL A 193 -14.33 0.90 4.93
N LYS A 194 -13.98 2.19 5.05
CA LYS A 194 -14.20 2.98 6.27
C LYS A 194 -15.69 3.04 6.64
N GLY A 195 -15.98 2.76 7.92
CA GLY A 195 -17.32 2.84 8.49
C GLY A 195 -18.26 1.70 8.10
N ARG A 196 -17.81 0.69 7.34
CA ARG A 196 -18.59 -0.53 7.09
C ARG A 196 -18.45 -1.52 8.25
N ARG A 197 -19.41 -2.45 8.34
CA ARG A 197 -19.44 -3.54 9.34
C ARG A 197 -19.70 -4.91 8.71
N THR A 198 -19.62 -5.00 7.38
CA THR A 198 -19.76 -6.25 6.64
C THR A 198 -18.63 -7.20 7.03
N PRO A 199 -18.90 -8.49 7.24
CA PRO A 199 -17.87 -9.48 7.52
C PRO A 199 -16.77 -9.51 6.44
N PRO A 200 -15.55 -9.96 6.80
CA PRO A 200 -14.46 -10.11 5.84
C PRO A 200 -14.74 -11.24 4.83
N ALA A 201 -14.19 -11.09 3.62
CA ALA A 201 -14.18 -12.08 2.56
C ALA A 201 -12.75 -12.44 2.17
N LEU A 202 -12.49 -13.74 1.99
CA LEU A 202 -11.25 -14.22 1.41
C LEU A 202 -11.49 -14.46 -0.07
N LEU A 203 -10.77 -13.74 -0.91
CA LEU A 203 -10.89 -13.83 -2.37
C LEU A 203 -10.05 -14.98 -2.94
N PRO A 204 -10.34 -15.45 -4.17
CA PRO A 204 -9.43 -16.33 -4.90
C PRO A 204 -8.03 -15.70 -4.99
N GLY A 205 -6.98 -16.50 -4.76
CA GLY A 205 -5.61 -16.01 -4.77
C GLY A 205 -5.10 -15.73 -6.18
N LEU A 206 -4.24 -14.70 -6.31
CA LEU A 206 -3.45 -14.47 -7.52
C LEU A 206 -2.24 -15.41 -7.52
N VAL A 207 -2.04 -16.15 -8.59
CA VAL A 207 -0.85 -16.96 -8.82
C VAL A 207 0.08 -16.23 -9.79
N LEU A 208 1.33 -15.96 -9.37
CA LEU A 208 2.27 -15.18 -10.17
C LEU A 208 2.90 -15.97 -11.31
N ALA A 209 3.23 -17.25 -11.08
CA ALA A 209 3.91 -18.07 -12.09
C ALA A 209 3.32 -19.47 -12.19
N GLY A 210 3.34 -20.01 -13.40
CA GLY A 210 2.99 -21.40 -13.71
C GLY A 210 4.03 -22.41 -13.20
N ALA A 211 3.78 -23.69 -13.46
CA ALA A 211 4.68 -24.79 -13.05
C ALA A 211 6.06 -24.70 -13.74
N ASP A 212 6.11 -24.14 -14.93
CA ASP A 212 7.33 -23.91 -15.73
C ASP A 212 8.10 -22.64 -15.31
N GLY A 213 7.55 -21.86 -14.36
CA GLY A 213 8.12 -20.60 -13.90
C GLY A 213 7.78 -19.39 -14.78
N SER A 214 7.02 -19.55 -15.88
CA SER A 214 6.54 -18.43 -16.68
C SER A 214 5.46 -17.65 -15.90
N PRO A 215 5.35 -16.33 -16.08
CA PRO A 215 4.25 -15.56 -15.51
C PRO A 215 2.89 -16.10 -15.97
N THR A 216 1.90 -16.07 -15.08
CA THR A 216 0.52 -16.37 -15.49
C THR A 216 -0.04 -15.22 -16.33
N PRO A 217 -1.03 -15.45 -17.20
CA PRO A 217 -1.66 -14.37 -17.96
C PRO A 217 -2.21 -13.25 -17.08
N GLU A 218 -2.75 -13.59 -15.90
CA GLU A 218 -3.26 -12.61 -14.94
C GLU A 218 -2.12 -11.79 -14.31
N ALA A 219 -1.01 -12.43 -13.96
CA ALA A 219 0.17 -11.74 -13.46
C ALA A 219 0.79 -10.82 -14.51
N GLU A 220 0.88 -11.25 -15.77
CA GLU A 220 1.37 -10.40 -16.88
C GLU A 220 0.47 -9.18 -17.09
N ALA A 221 -0.85 -9.39 -17.16
CA ALA A 221 -1.81 -8.30 -17.32
C ALA A 221 -1.65 -7.22 -16.22
N VAL A 222 -1.38 -7.64 -14.98
CA VAL A 222 -1.18 -6.72 -13.86
C VAL A 222 0.21 -6.08 -13.86
N LEU A 223 1.26 -6.90 -13.95
CA LEU A 223 2.64 -6.42 -13.70
C LEU A 223 3.28 -5.78 -14.93
N ARG A 224 2.79 -6.08 -16.12
CA ARG A 224 3.34 -5.59 -17.38
C ARG A 224 2.43 -4.59 -18.06
N ASP A 225 1.12 -4.87 -18.08
CA ASP A 225 0.15 -4.07 -18.84
C ASP A 225 -0.62 -3.09 -17.95
N GLY A 226 -0.39 -3.07 -16.62
CA GLY A 226 -1.04 -2.17 -15.69
C GLY A 226 -2.54 -2.46 -15.48
N GLY A 227 -2.97 -3.69 -15.72
CA GLY A 227 -4.35 -4.14 -15.57
C GLY A 227 -4.85 -4.08 -14.13
N ALA A 228 -6.18 -4.12 -13.95
CA ALA A 228 -6.81 -4.18 -12.64
C ALA A 228 -6.92 -5.63 -12.14
N LEU A 229 -6.74 -5.84 -10.83
CA LEU A 229 -7.20 -7.04 -10.12
C LEU A 229 -8.67 -6.88 -9.76
N ARG A 230 -9.43 -7.95 -9.92
CA ARG A 230 -10.87 -7.97 -9.62
C ARG A 230 -11.14 -8.31 -8.16
#